data_8f054c4151bcc2ad34bedae5ee357f80
#
_entry.id   8f054c4151bcc2ad34bedae5ee357f80
#
_cell.length_a   1.000
_cell.length_b   1.000
_cell.length_c   1.000
_cell.angle_alpha   90.00
_cell.angle_beta   90.00
_cell.angle_gamma   90.00
#
_symmetry.space_group_name_H-M   'P 1'
#
loop_
_entity.id
_entity.type
_entity.pdbx_description
1 polymer ?
#
loop_
_entity_poly.entity_id
_entity_poly.type
_entity_poly.pdbx_seq_one_letter_code
_entity_poly.pdbx_strand_id
1 'polypeptide(L)'
;MSEKLIITSTDYYKRRIKRLIKKYPSLAQEARALEEKLTENPTLGDRITENCYKIRLAISSKGRGKSGGARVITYFLLQDNTLYLLDIYDKSEQEDLSLEIIKIFKE
;
A
#
# COMPACT_ATOMS: atom_id res chain seq x y z
N MET A 1 26.04 9.97 -2.60
CA MET A 1 24.81 10.61 -2.15
C MET A 1 23.61 9.81 -2.60
N SER A 2 22.77 9.40 -1.67
CA SER A 2 21.61 8.59 -2.02
C SER A 2 20.49 9.47 -2.57
N GLU A 3 19.85 8.98 -3.62
CA GLU A 3 18.70 9.65 -4.16
C GLU A 3 17.50 9.44 -3.24
N LYS A 4 16.67 10.46 -3.16
CA LYS A 4 15.47 10.37 -2.36
C LYS A 4 14.46 9.48 -3.07
N LEU A 5 13.86 8.55 -2.33
CA LEU A 5 12.83 7.69 -2.86
C LEU A 5 11.61 8.52 -3.28
N ILE A 6 11.09 8.22 -4.47
CA ILE A 6 9.87 8.84 -4.97
C ILE A 6 8.72 7.88 -4.70
N ILE A 7 7.71 8.35 -3.96
CA ILE A 7 6.51 7.56 -3.71
C ILE A 7 5.37 8.19 -4.48
N THR A 8 4.73 7.41 -5.32
CA THR A 8 3.60 7.88 -6.10
C THR A 8 2.44 6.90 -6.00
N SER A 9 1.22 7.38 -6.17
CA SER A 9 0.03 6.58 -6.03
C SER A 9 -0.70 6.47 -7.36
N THR A 10 -1.22 5.27 -7.65
CA THR A 10 -2.08 5.10 -8.82
C THR A 10 -3.42 5.77 -8.56
N ASP A 11 -4.16 6.07 -9.62
CA ASP A 11 -5.50 6.63 -9.47
C ASP A 11 -6.41 5.65 -8.75
N TYR A 12 -6.20 4.38 -8.99
CA TYR A 12 -6.95 3.33 -8.33
C TYR A 12 -6.75 3.37 -6.81
N TYR A 13 -5.49 3.47 -6.38
CA TYR A 13 -5.16 3.59 -4.96
C TYR A 13 -5.80 4.83 -4.35
N LYS A 14 -5.67 5.96 -5.03
CA LYS A 14 -6.21 7.22 -4.54
C LYS A 14 -7.71 7.18 -4.29
N ARG A 15 -8.44 6.56 -5.20
CA ARG A 15 -9.90 6.43 -5.04
C ARG A 15 -10.25 5.53 -3.87
N ARG A 16 -9.55 4.43 -3.74
CA ARG A 16 -9.86 3.46 -2.69
C ARG A 16 -9.51 3.98 -1.31
N ILE A 17 -8.36 4.62 -1.16
CA ILE A 17 -7.97 5.13 0.15
C ILE A 17 -8.88 6.28 0.58
N LYS A 18 -9.32 7.10 -0.35
CA LYS A 18 -10.24 8.19 -0.04
C LYS A 18 -11.55 7.65 0.54
N ARG A 19 -12.08 6.60 -0.06
CA ARG A 19 -13.29 5.96 0.43
C ARG A 19 -13.08 5.32 1.80
N LEU A 20 -11.95 4.65 1.98
CA LEU A 20 -11.65 3.98 3.25
C LEU A 20 -11.41 4.97 4.39
N ILE A 21 -10.82 6.12 4.11
CA ILE A 21 -10.60 7.14 5.13
C ILE A 21 -11.92 7.69 5.66
N LYS A 22 -12.93 7.79 4.81
CA LYS A 22 -14.26 8.22 5.26
C LYS A 22 -14.85 7.24 6.26
N LYS A 23 -14.60 5.96 6.04
CA LYS A 23 -15.10 4.90 6.92
C LYS A 23 -14.23 4.74 8.16
N TYR A 24 -12.93 4.89 8.00
CA TYR A 24 -11.95 4.71 9.08
C TYR A 24 -11.03 5.94 9.14
N PRO A 25 -11.42 6.98 9.90
CA PRO A 25 -10.65 8.22 9.92
C PRO A 25 -9.18 8.09 10.31
N SER A 26 -8.83 7.14 11.16
CA SER A 26 -7.44 6.96 11.57
C SER A 26 -6.53 6.53 10.42
N LEU A 27 -7.12 6.01 9.35
CA LEU A 27 -6.35 5.49 8.22
C LEU A 27 -5.49 6.57 7.55
N ALA A 28 -5.95 7.81 7.52
CA ALA A 28 -5.19 8.89 6.92
C ALA A 28 -3.82 9.02 7.56
N GLN A 29 -3.78 8.96 8.89
CA GLN A 29 -2.54 9.08 9.66
C GLN A 29 -1.70 7.81 9.51
N GLU A 30 -2.34 6.67 9.54
CA GLU A 30 -1.67 5.39 9.43
C GLU A 30 -1.02 5.20 8.07
N ALA A 31 -1.69 5.65 7.01
CA ALA A 31 -1.12 5.59 5.66
C ALA A 31 0.09 6.52 5.53
N ARG A 32 0.02 7.69 6.14
CA ARG A 32 1.14 8.62 6.12
C ARG A 32 2.35 8.05 6.85
N ALA A 33 2.11 7.43 8.00
CA ALA A 33 3.20 6.78 8.75
C ALA A 33 3.81 5.64 7.95
N LEU A 34 2.98 4.91 7.21
CA LEU A 34 3.48 3.84 6.34
C LEU A 34 4.40 4.40 5.27
N GLU A 35 4.04 5.52 4.65
CA GLU A 35 4.87 6.11 3.61
C GLU A 35 6.24 6.50 4.16
N GLU A 36 6.29 6.96 5.40
CA GLU A 36 7.58 7.28 6.04
C GLU A 36 8.43 6.03 6.21
N LYS A 37 7.82 4.93 6.62
CA LYS A 37 8.53 3.65 6.76
C LYS A 37 9.03 3.16 5.42
N LEU A 38 8.25 3.34 4.37
CA LEU A 38 8.62 2.92 3.04
C LEU A 38 9.80 3.73 2.49
N THR A 39 9.95 4.96 2.93
CA THR A 39 11.09 5.78 2.55
C THR A 39 12.40 5.13 3.02
N GLU A 40 12.35 4.51 4.19
CA GLU A 40 13.52 3.83 4.76
C GLU A 40 13.65 2.40 4.26
N ASN A 41 12.53 1.75 3.98
CA ASN A 41 12.55 0.36 3.53
C ASN A 41 11.51 0.14 2.42
N PRO A 42 11.89 0.40 1.16
CA PRO A 42 10.95 0.28 0.03
C PRO A 42 10.42 -1.12 -0.24
N THR A 43 11.04 -2.14 0.31
CA THR A 43 10.60 -3.53 0.11
C THR A 43 9.93 -4.09 1.35
N LEU A 44 9.38 -3.21 2.18
CA LEU A 44 8.64 -3.61 3.36
C LEU A 44 7.44 -4.49 2.99
N GLY A 45 7.18 -5.51 3.79
CA GLY A 45 6.04 -6.40 3.60
C GLY A 45 6.42 -7.75 3.04
N ASP A 46 5.40 -8.49 2.61
CA ASP A 46 5.58 -9.82 2.05
C ASP A 46 5.65 -9.75 0.53
N ARG A 47 6.71 -10.30 -0.04
CA ARG A 47 6.86 -10.30 -1.49
C ARG A 47 5.79 -11.18 -2.11
N ILE A 48 5.03 -10.62 -3.05
CA ILE A 48 3.98 -11.36 -3.76
C ILE A 48 4.51 -11.89 -5.08
N THR A 49 5.16 -11.03 -5.82
CA THR A 49 5.78 -11.35 -7.08
C THR A 49 6.92 -10.36 -7.29
N GLU A 50 7.62 -10.44 -8.42
CA GLU A 50 8.75 -9.58 -8.68
C GLU A 50 8.37 -8.11 -8.49
N ASN A 51 9.10 -7.44 -7.61
CA ASN A 51 8.95 -6.01 -7.29
C ASN A 51 7.63 -5.62 -6.62
N CYS A 52 6.76 -6.59 -6.32
CA CYS A 52 5.47 -6.31 -5.67
C CYS A 52 5.44 -6.85 -4.25
N TYR A 53 4.91 -6.04 -3.34
CA TYR A 53 4.84 -6.40 -1.92
C TYR A 53 3.46 -6.12 -1.36
N LYS A 54 3.07 -6.91 -0.37
CA LYS A 54 1.82 -6.75 0.34
C LYS A 54 2.14 -6.39 1.78
N ILE A 55 1.59 -5.28 2.25
CA ILE A 55 1.85 -4.76 3.58
C ILE A 55 0.58 -4.81 4.41
N ARG A 56 0.68 -5.35 5.61
CA ARG A 56 -0.42 -5.36 6.57
C ARG A 56 -0.42 -4.04 7.32
N LEU A 57 -1.55 -3.35 7.31
CA LEU A 57 -1.67 -2.05 7.96
C LEU A 57 -2.81 -2.08 8.96
N ALA A 58 -2.48 -1.89 10.24
CA ALA A 58 -3.52 -1.82 11.27
C ALA A 58 -4.31 -0.53 11.12
N ILE A 59 -5.62 -0.62 11.35
CA ILE A 59 -6.50 0.53 11.34
C ILE A 59 -7.06 0.70 12.74
N SER A 60 -6.56 1.69 13.50
CA SER A 60 -6.95 1.90 14.89
C SER A 60 -8.45 2.12 15.06
N SER A 61 -9.03 2.94 14.19
CA SER A 61 -10.45 3.24 14.29
C SER A 61 -11.35 2.06 13.98
N LYS A 62 -10.78 0.98 13.44
CA LYS A 62 -11.53 -0.24 13.18
C LYS A 62 -11.52 -1.19 14.40
N GLY A 63 -10.54 -1.02 15.29
CA GLY A 63 -10.46 -1.81 16.51
C GLY A 63 -9.96 -3.23 16.34
N ARG A 64 -9.38 -3.55 15.20
CA ARG A 64 -8.81 -4.88 14.95
C ARG A 64 -7.36 -4.76 14.53
N GLY A 65 -6.44 -5.32 15.14
CA GLY A 65 -5.03 -5.23 14.81
C GLY A 65 -4.72 -5.46 13.33
N LYS A 66 -3.46 -5.74 13.04
CA LYS A 66 -2.99 -5.89 11.65
C LYS A 66 -3.75 -6.96 10.87
N SER A 67 -4.16 -8.03 11.54
CA SER A 67 -4.86 -9.13 10.87
C SER A 67 -6.22 -8.70 10.30
N GLY A 68 -6.86 -7.73 10.94
CA GLY A 68 -8.17 -7.27 10.52
C GLY A 68 -8.19 -5.89 9.89
N GLY A 69 -7.00 -5.31 9.63
CA GLY A 69 -6.91 -3.97 9.09
C GLY A 69 -6.97 -3.94 7.57
N ALA A 70 -6.09 -3.16 6.98
CA ALA A 70 -6.00 -3.02 5.53
C ALA A 70 -4.78 -3.76 4.98
N ARG A 71 -4.79 -3.94 3.68
CA ARG A 71 -3.63 -4.45 2.94
C ARG A 71 -3.26 -3.41 1.91
N VAL A 72 -1.97 -3.08 1.84
CA VAL A 72 -1.45 -2.12 0.86
C VAL A 72 -0.55 -2.88 -0.10
N ILE A 73 -0.75 -2.68 -1.38
CA ILE A 73 0.05 -3.32 -2.42
C ILE A 73 0.97 -2.29 -3.03
N THR A 74 2.26 -2.61 -3.07
CA THR A 74 3.28 -1.72 -3.59
C THR A 74 4.04 -2.35 -4.75
N TYR A 75 4.65 -1.50 -5.57
CA TYR A 75 5.52 -1.93 -6.66
C TYR A 75 6.75 -1.03 -6.62
N PHE A 76 7.92 -1.61 -6.40
CA PHE A 76 9.14 -0.83 -6.29
C PHE A 76 10.06 -1.05 -7.48
N LEU A 77 10.36 0.02 -8.21
CA LEU A 77 11.30 0.01 -9.32
C LEU A 77 12.62 0.59 -8.84
N LEU A 78 13.57 -0.29 -8.55
CA LEU A 78 14.88 0.11 -8.04
C LEU A 78 15.61 1.07 -8.99
N GLN A 79 15.57 0.75 -10.28
CA GLN A 79 16.27 1.56 -11.28
C GLN A 79 15.78 2.99 -11.35
N ASP A 80 14.51 3.23 -11.05
CA ASP A 80 13.93 4.56 -11.06
C ASP A 80 13.81 5.15 -9.65
N ASN A 81 14.21 4.40 -8.65
CA ASN A 81 14.07 4.78 -7.24
C ASN A 81 12.65 5.25 -6.93
N THR A 82 11.67 4.57 -7.51
CA THR A 82 10.26 4.95 -7.39
C THR A 82 9.44 3.79 -6.85
N LEU A 83 8.62 4.09 -5.85
CA LEU A 83 7.68 3.14 -5.28
C LEU A 83 6.26 3.57 -5.60
N TYR A 84 5.52 2.64 -6.17
CA TYR A 84 4.11 2.89 -6.53
C TYR A 84 3.20 2.25 -5.50
N LEU A 85 2.25 3.03 -4.99
CA LEU A 85 1.18 2.50 -4.16
C LEU A 85 0.09 2.07 -5.13
N LEU A 86 -0.04 0.76 -5.35
CA LEU A 86 -0.92 0.21 -6.38
C LEU A 86 -2.36 0.08 -5.92
N ASP A 87 -2.55 -0.42 -4.70
CA ASP A 87 -3.88 -0.73 -4.20
C ASP A 87 -3.89 -0.70 -2.68
N ILE A 88 -5.05 -0.46 -2.12
CA ILE A 88 -5.31 -0.61 -0.69
C ILE A 88 -6.73 -1.16 -0.55
N TYR A 89 -6.90 -2.15 0.30
CA TYR A 89 -8.22 -2.71 0.53
C TYR A 89 -8.42 -3.12 1.97
N ASP A 90 -9.68 -3.13 2.39
CA ASP A 90 -10.07 -3.57 3.72
C ASP A 90 -10.07 -5.10 3.71
N LYS A 91 -9.31 -5.70 4.62
CA LYS A 91 -9.18 -7.15 4.71
C LYS A 91 -10.54 -7.84 4.87
N SER A 92 -11.48 -7.21 5.55
CA SER A 92 -12.80 -7.81 5.75
C SER A 92 -13.70 -7.76 4.53
N GLU A 93 -13.41 -6.86 3.58
CA GLU A 93 -14.19 -6.74 2.36
C GLU A 93 -13.60 -7.55 1.21
N GLN A 94 -12.30 -7.75 1.23
CA GLN A 94 -11.60 -8.42 0.14
C GLN A 94 -10.48 -9.26 0.73
N GLU A 95 -10.48 -10.55 0.45
CA GLU A 95 -9.45 -11.45 1.00
C GLU A 95 -8.22 -11.56 0.13
N ASP A 96 -8.42 -11.56 -1.17
CA ASP A 96 -7.32 -11.79 -2.09
C ASP A 96 -6.97 -10.57 -2.91
N LEU A 97 -5.68 -10.48 -3.23
CA LEU A 97 -5.16 -9.47 -4.10
C LEU A 97 -5.65 -9.67 -5.52
N SER A 98 -6.03 -8.58 -6.18
CA SER A 98 -6.36 -8.64 -7.59
C SER A 98 -5.07 -8.73 -8.42
N LEU A 99 -4.77 -9.91 -8.91
CA LEU A 99 -3.60 -10.12 -9.75
C LEU A 99 -3.72 -9.36 -11.07
N GLU A 100 -4.94 -9.08 -11.50
CA GLU A 100 -5.19 -8.30 -12.72
C GLU A 100 -4.64 -6.89 -12.64
N ILE A 101 -4.77 -6.27 -11.48
CA ILE A 101 -4.27 -4.91 -11.28
C ILE A 101 -2.75 -4.88 -11.41
N ILE A 102 -2.09 -5.89 -10.85
CA ILE A 102 -0.64 -5.99 -10.96
C ILE A 102 -0.21 -6.19 -12.41
N LYS A 103 -0.92 -7.06 -13.12
CA LYS A 103 -0.62 -7.32 -14.52
C LYS A 103 -0.75 -6.07 -15.39
N ILE A 104 -1.87 -5.35 -15.20
CA ILE A 104 -2.13 -4.13 -15.95
C ILE A 104 -1.03 -3.11 -15.68
N PHE A 105 -0.64 -2.97 -14.42
CA PHE A 105 0.39 -2.02 -14.06
C PHE A 105 1.75 -2.39 -14.65
N LYS A 106 2.11 -3.67 -14.63
CA LYS A 106 3.41 -4.13 -15.13
C LYS A 106 3.52 -4.03 -16.65
N GLU A 107 2.41 -4.13 -17.33
CA GLU A 107 2.38 -4.00 -18.77
C GLU A 107 2.34 -2.54 -19.22
#